data_e1cb28c679d6cbe3afaa42ef2d045da0
#
_entry.id   e1cb28c679d6cbe3afaa42ef2d045da0
#
_cell.length_a   1.000
_cell.length_b   1.000
_cell.length_c   1.000
_cell.angle_alpha   90.00
_cell.angle_beta   90.00
_cell.angle_gamma   90.00
#
_symmetry.space_group_name_H-M   'P 1'
#
loop_
_entity.id
_entity.type
_entity.pdbx_description
1 polymer ?
#
loop_
_entity_poly.entity_id
_entity_poly.type
_entity_poly.pdbx_seq_one_letter_code
_entity_poly.pdbx_strand_id
1 'polypeptide(L)'
;WDFGTGLLGDLGCHKLSTVFKALKLGHPASVEACSTLLGPEIYPQGVIVRFEFPAREGMPPVLLTWYDGGLMPARPSELEPGRPMGDVIYIGEKGKIMGYRLIPESRMKDYGRPPKLLSRSVGHFKEWIDACRGGPAAGANFVDHGGLLSEVCLLGNVAVRAHKKLQWDGSQLKITNDEEANQYLHRTYRLGWTL
;
A
#
# COMPACT_ATOMS: atom_id res chain seq x y z
N TRP A 1 3.41 0.25 -19.93
CA TRP A 1 4.31 0.44 -18.79
C TRP A 1 5.15 1.72 -18.92
N ASP A 2 5.39 2.21 -20.14
CA ASP A 2 6.19 3.41 -20.37
C ASP A 2 5.49 4.71 -19.90
N PHE A 3 4.16 4.70 -19.89
CA PHE A 3 3.34 5.89 -19.61
C PHE A 3 2.53 5.80 -18.32
N GLY A 4 2.57 4.69 -17.62
CA GLY A 4 1.82 4.54 -16.37
C GLY A 4 2.09 3.23 -15.64
N THR A 5 1.71 3.21 -14.38
CA THR A 5 1.95 2.12 -13.43
C THR A 5 0.64 1.46 -12.98
N GLY A 6 -0.43 1.68 -13.75
CA GLY A 6 -1.77 1.17 -13.47
C GLY A 6 -2.39 1.74 -12.19
N LEU A 7 -3.50 1.16 -11.81
CA LEU A 7 -4.29 1.64 -10.68
C LEU A 7 -3.54 1.51 -9.35
N LEU A 8 -2.71 0.47 -9.20
CA LEU A 8 -1.88 0.32 -8.00
C LEU A 8 -0.85 1.44 -7.87
N GLY A 9 -0.16 1.80 -8.94
CA GLY A 9 0.83 2.88 -8.91
C GLY A 9 0.20 4.26 -8.75
N ASP A 10 -0.98 4.47 -9.32
CA ASP A 10 -1.71 5.74 -9.24
C ASP A 10 -2.45 5.90 -7.90
N LEU A 11 -3.40 5.02 -7.60
CA LEU A 11 -4.24 5.12 -6.41
C LEU A 11 -3.69 4.40 -5.17
N GLY A 12 -2.69 3.54 -5.32
CA GLY A 12 -2.11 2.80 -4.20
C GLY A 12 -1.62 3.73 -3.10
N CYS A 13 -0.87 4.78 -3.44
CA CYS A 13 -0.38 5.75 -2.47
C CYS A 13 -1.51 6.46 -1.71
N HIS A 14 -2.63 6.74 -2.35
CA HIS A 14 -3.79 7.35 -1.68
C HIS A 14 -4.49 6.39 -0.72
N LYS A 15 -4.75 5.17 -1.17
CA LYS A 15 -5.51 4.18 -0.38
C LYS A 15 -4.68 3.57 0.75
N LEU A 16 -3.40 3.32 0.52
CA LEU A 16 -2.51 2.66 1.48
C LEU A 16 -1.86 3.61 2.48
N SER A 17 -1.85 4.93 2.25
CA SER A 17 -1.22 5.90 3.14
C SER A 17 -1.68 5.77 4.60
N THR A 18 -2.99 5.72 4.83
CA THR A 18 -3.54 5.53 6.18
C THR A 18 -3.22 4.14 6.74
N VAL A 19 -3.24 3.11 5.90
CA VAL A 19 -2.91 1.73 6.29
C VAL A 19 -1.47 1.65 6.78
N PHE A 20 -0.53 2.25 6.04
CA PHE A 20 0.89 2.28 6.40
C PHE A 20 1.12 2.94 7.75
N LYS A 21 0.52 4.10 7.98
CA LYS A 21 0.64 4.80 9.28
C LYS A 21 -0.03 4.04 10.42
N ALA A 22 -1.26 3.57 10.22
CA ALA A 22 -2.03 2.90 11.27
C ALA A 22 -1.39 1.57 11.70
N LEU A 23 -0.82 0.83 10.76
CA LEU A 23 -0.18 -0.46 11.00
C LEU A 23 1.34 -0.39 11.10
N LYS A 24 1.94 0.81 11.00
CA LYS A 24 3.38 1.04 11.03
C LYS A 24 4.11 0.09 10.07
N LEU A 25 3.65 0.03 8.83
CA LEU A 25 4.23 -0.86 7.82
C LEU A 25 5.59 -0.31 7.38
N GLY A 26 6.55 -1.22 7.27
CA GLY A 26 7.86 -0.99 6.71
C GLY A 26 8.00 -1.64 5.33
N HIS A 27 9.17 -2.19 5.03
CA HIS A 27 9.35 -3.00 3.83
C HIS A 27 8.64 -4.35 3.97
N PRO A 28 7.97 -4.85 2.92
CA PRO A 28 7.45 -6.21 2.90
C PRO A 28 8.61 -7.22 2.79
N ALA A 29 8.43 -8.41 3.31
CA ALA A 29 9.39 -9.51 3.11
C ALA A 29 9.19 -10.18 1.74
N SER A 30 7.96 -10.19 1.24
CA SER A 30 7.64 -10.77 -0.06
C SER A 30 6.44 -10.10 -0.70
N VAL A 31 6.34 -10.26 -2.02
CA VAL A 31 5.20 -9.83 -2.82
C VAL A 31 4.89 -10.86 -3.89
N GLU A 32 3.62 -11.07 -4.15
CA GLU A 32 3.15 -11.89 -5.28
C GLU A 32 1.93 -11.25 -5.94
N ALA A 33 1.74 -11.52 -7.21
CA ALA A 33 0.61 -10.99 -7.95
C ALA A 33 -0.01 -12.04 -8.88
N CYS A 34 -1.31 -11.92 -9.07
CA CYS A 34 -2.02 -12.55 -10.18
C CYS A 34 -2.82 -11.47 -10.93
N SER A 35 -2.92 -11.64 -12.24
CA SER A 35 -3.55 -10.63 -13.09
C SER A 35 -4.35 -11.28 -14.22
N THR A 36 -5.21 -10.49 -14.86
CA THR A 36 -5.77 -10.82 -16.17
C THR A 36 -4.65 -10.89 -17.20
N LEU A 37 -4.96 -11.25 -18.44
CA LEU A 37 -3.97 -11.34 -19.52
C LEU A 37 -3.05 -10.11 -19.52
N LEU A 38 -1.75 -10.36 -19.48
CA LEU A 38 -0.70 -9.36 -19.48
C LEU A 38 -0.16 -9.19 -20.90
N GLY A 39 -0.34 -8.01 -21.46
CA GLY A 39 0.38 -7.59 -22.67
C GLY A 39 1.77 -7.05 -22.29
N PRO A 40 2.73 -7.04 -23.25
CA PRO A 40 4.08 -6.54 -22.97
C PRO A 40 4.13 -5.04 -22.67
N GLU A 41 3.15 -4.27 -23.11
CA GLU A 41 3.19 -2.81 -23.10
C GLU A 41 2.25 -2.17 -22.07
N ILE A 42 1.13 -2.84 -21.76
CA ILE A 42 0.06 -2.23 -20.95
C ILE A 42 -0.12 -2.95 -19.62
N TYR A 43 -0.63 -2.20 -18.65
CA TYR A 43 -1.07 -2.74 -17.36
C TYR A 43 -2.29 -3.67 -17.55
N PRO A 44 -2.37 -4.80 -16.85
CA PRO A 44 -3.51 -5.71 -16.98
C PRO A 44 -4.81 -5.04 -16.51
N GLN A 45 -5.94 -5.51 -17.01
CA GLN A 45 -7.25 -4.96 -16.68
C GLN A 45 -7.61 -5.13 -15.20
N GLY A 46 -7.17 -6.20 -14.58
CA GLY A 46 -7.38 -6.44 -13.15
C GLY A 46 -6.23 -7.21 -12.54
N VAL A 47 -5.87 -6.84 -11.31
CA VAL A 47 -4.82 -7.50 -10.55
C VAL A 47 -5.24 -7.76 -9.10
N ILE A 48 -4.65 -8.80 -8.52
CA ILE A 48 -4.61 -9.02 -7.08
C ILE A 48 -3.14 -9.09 -6.69
N VAL A 49 -2.71 -8.22 -5.78
CA VAL A 49 -1.32 -8.22 -5.28
C VAL A 49 -1.33 -8.45 -3.78
N ARG A 50 -0.49 -9.38 -3.31
CA ARG A 50 -0.32 -9.73 -1.90
C ARG A 50 1.07 -9.39 -1.44
N PHE A 51 1.16 -8.64 -0.33
CA PHE A 51 2.40 -8.25 0.32
C PHE A 51 2.42 -8.86 1.72
N GLU A 52 3.49 -9.56 2.06
CA GLU A 52 3.71 -10.11 3.39
C GLU A 52 4.63 -9.18 4.17
N PHE A 53 4.13 -8.55 5.23
CA PHE A 53 4.92 -7.71 6.13
C PHE A 53 5.30 -8.50 7.38
N PRO A 54 6.56 -8.42 7.82
CA PRO A 54 7.01 -9.09 9.04
C PRO A 54 6.37 -8.47 10.30
N ALA A 55 6.50 -9.20 11.42
CA ALA A 55 6.21 -8.62 12.73
C ALA A 55 7.09 -7.42 13.00
N ARG A 56 6.56 -6.39 13.68
CA ARG A 56 7.28 -5.13 13.94
C ARG A 56 6.74 -4.42 15.18
N GLU A 57 7.63 -3.82 15.95
CA GLU A 57 7.29 -2.97 17.11
C GLU A 57 6.18 -3.55 18.03
N GLY A 58 6.21 -4.85 18.27
CA GLY A 58 5.20 -5.56 19.06
C GLY A 58 3.88 -5.82 18.32
N MET A 59 3.78 -5.51 17.04
CA MET A 59 2.63 -5.79 16.18
C MET A 59 2.86 -7.09 15.38
N PRO A 60 1.81 -7.91 15.15
CA PRO A 60 1.91 -9.15 14.41
C PRO A 60 2.25 -8.93 12.93
N PRO A 61 2.65 -9.98 12.19
CA PRO A 61 2.77 -9.93 10.74
C PRO A 61 1.46 -9.49 10.09
N VAL A 62 1.55 -8.86 8.92
CA VAL A 62 0.38 -8.41 8.14
C VAL A 62 0.45 -8.96 6.73
N LEU A 63 -0.64 -9.53 6.26
CA LEU A 63 -0.90 -9.78 4.86
C LEU A 63 -1.75 -8.62 4.32
N LEU A 64 -1.17 -7.81 3.45
CA LEU A 64 -1.89 -6.76 2.74
C LEU A 64 -2.24 -7.27 1.35
N THR A 65 -3.50 -7.18 0.96
CA THR A 65 -3.94 -7.57 -0.38
C THR A 65 -4.59 -6.38 -1.07
N TRP A 66 -4.05 -6.03 -2.24
CA TRP A 66 -4.62 -5.07 -3.17
C TRP A 66 -5.49 -5.78 -4.20
N TYR A 67 -6.62 -5.18 -4.52
CA TYR A 67 -7.54 -5.64 -5.56
C TYR A 67 -7.87 -4.47 -6.47
N ASP A 68 -7.84 -4.69 -7.79
CA ASP A 68 -8.34 -3.70 -8.75
C ASP A 68 -9.02 -4.35 -9.97
N GLY A 69 -9.41 -3.52 -10.96
CA GLY A 69 -10.08 -4.01 -12.15
C GLY A 69 -11.46 -4.62 -11.90
N GLY A 70 -12.15 -4.21 -10.83
CA GLY A 70 -13.43 -4.78 -10.44
C GLY A 70 -13.34 -6.05 -9.59
N LEU A 71 -12.13 -6.55 -9.35
CA LEU A 71 -11.91 -7.64 -8.42
C LEU A 71 -12.07 -7.13 -6.98
N MET A 72 -12.67 -7.93 -6.12
CA MET A 72 -12.94 -7.59 -4.73
C MET A 72 -12.72 -8.79 -3.82
N PRO A 73 -12.35 -8.57 -2.55
CA PRO A 73 -12.36 -9.64 -1.55
C PRO A 73 -13.78 -10.11 -1.27
N ALA A 74 -13.89 -11.27 -0.64
CA ALA A 74 -15.17 -11.76 -0.16
C ALA A 74 -15.82 -10.75 0.79
N ARG A 75 -17.14 -10.57 0.65
CA ARG A 75 -17.91 -9.71 1.55
C ARG A 75 -17.88 -10.28 2.98
N PRO A 76 -17.48 -9.48 3.99
CA PRO A 76 -17.57 -9.93 5.38
C PRO A 76 -19.00 -10.21 5.80
N SER A 77 -19.19 -11.32 6.52
CA SER A 77 -20.51 -11.69 7.07
C SER A 77 -21.06 -10.66 8.07
N GLU A 78 -20.16 -9.93 8.73
CA GLU A 78 -20.50 -8.89 9.72
C GLU A 78 -20.96 -7.57 9.09
N LEU A 79 -20.76 -7.41 7.78
CA LEU A 79 -21.23 -6.21 7.10
C LEU A 79 -22.74 -6.30 6.84
N GLU A 80 -23.48 -5.34 7.35
CA GLU A 80 -24.94 -5.31 7.32
C GLU A 80 -25.50 -5.45 5.88
N PRO A 81 -26.62 -6.15 5.69
CA PRO A 81 -27.29 -6.26 4.40
C PRO A 81 -27.53 -4.87 3.76
N GLY A 82 -27.29 -4.78 2.46
CA GLY A 82 -27.48 -3.51 1.71
C GLY A 82 -26.39 -2.46 1.88
N ARG A 83 -25.46 -2.61 2.83
CA ARG A 83 -24.29 -1.70 2.94
C ARG A 83 -23.27 -2.03 1.85
N PRO A 84 -22.74 -1.03 1.12
CA PRO A 84 -21.68 -1.26 0.15
C PRO A 84 -20.36 -1.66 0.85
N MET A 85 -19.52 -2.37 0.13
CA MET A 85 -18.12 -2.58 0.54
C MET A 85 -17.39 -1.23 0.54
N GLY A 86 -16.55 -1.02 1.56
CA GLY A 86 -15.64 0.12 1.60
C GLY A 86 -14.33 -0.18 0.86
N ASP A 87 -13.56 0.88 0.63
CA ASP A 87 -12.29 0.79 -0.09
C ASP A 87 -11.19 0.02 0.67
N VAL A 88 -11.24 0.01 2.00
CA VAL A 88 -10.25 -0.65 2.86
C VAL A 88 -10.95 -1.44 3.94
N ILE A 89 -10.51 -2.68 4.14
CA ILE A 89 -10.93 -3.50 5.25
C ILE A 89 -9.72 -4.00 6.04
N TYR A 90 -9.77 -3.83 7.37
CA TYR A 90 -8.81 -4.42 8.30
C TYR A 90 -9.47 -5.62 8.97
N ILE A 91 -8.80 -6.76 8.90
CA ILE A 91 -9.27 -8.03 9.46
C ILE A 91 -8.31 -8.41 10.57
N GLY A 92 -8.76 -8.34 11.81
CA GLY A 92 -8.00 -8.71 12.99
C GLY A 92 -8.69 -9.85 13.76
N GLU A 93 -7.97 -10.43 14.70
CA GLU A 93 -8.47 -11.52 15.55
C GLU A 93 -9.71 -11.13 16.36
N LYS A 94 -9.79 -9.87 16.79
CA LYS A 94 -10.87 -9.37 17.65
C LYS A 94 -12.01 -8.71 16.87
N GLY A 95 -11.91 -8.60 15.55
CA GLY A 95 -12.96 -8.00 14.73
C GLY A 95 -12.44 -7.33 13.46
N LYS A 96 -13.34 -6.65 12.78
CA LYS A 96 -13.05 -6.02 11.49
C LYS A 96 -13.38 -4.54 11.51
N ILE A 97 -12.57 -3.75 10.78
CA ILE A 97 -12.81 -2.33 10.53
C ILE A 97 -12.98 -2.18 9.03
N MET A 98 -14.05 -1.53 8.61
CA MET A 98 -14.27 -1.15 7.21
C MET A 98 -14.21 0.36 7.08
N GLY A 99 -13.26 0.85 6.27
CA GLY A 99 -12.94 2.28 6.25
C GLY A 99 -12.53 2.76 7.64
N TYR A 100 -13.40 3.51 8.29
CA TYR A 100 -13.12 4.13 9.60
C TYR A 100 -14.07 3.67 10.71
N ARG A 101 -14.78 2.55 10.53
CA ARG A 101 -15.72 2.05 11.52
C ARG A 101 -15.58 0.54 11.76
N LEU A 102 -15.84 0.13 13.00
CA LEU A 102 -16.03 -1.27 13.33
C LEU A 102 -17.29 -1.82 12.64
N ILE A 103 -17.23 -3.06 12.21
CA ILE A 103 -18.38 -3.82 11.73
C ILE A 103 -18.63 -5.04 12.63
N PRO A 104 -19.89 -5.37 12.90
CA PRO A 104 -21.14 -4.67 12.54
C PRO A 104 -21.32 -3.32 13.28
N GLU A 105 -22.30 -2.53 12.88
CA GLU A 105 -22.64 -1.23 13.46
C GLU A 105 -22.86 -1.26 14.97
N SER A 106 -23.42 -2.38 15.50
CA SER A 106 -23.59 -2.57 16.93
C SER A 106 -22.27 -2.44 17.69
N ARG A 107 -21.20 -3.07 17.20
CA ARG A 107 -19.87 -2.93 17.81
C ARG A 107 -19.32 -1.51 17.76
N MET A 108 -19.62 -0.76 16.73
CA MET A 108 -19.21 0.65 16.64
C MET A 108 -19.95 1.51 17.67
N LYS A 109 -21.25 1.23 17.90
CA LYS A 109 -22.05 1.90 18.94
C LYS A 109 -21.53 1.60 20.34
N ASP A 110 -21.22 0.34 20.62
CA ASP A 110 -20.69 -0.08 21.92
C ASP A 110 -19.29 0.48 22.19
N TYR A 111 -18.44 0.54 21.18
CA TYR A 111 -17.09 1.10 21.29
C TYR A 111 -17.08 2.62 21.46
N GLY A 112 -18.04 3.30 20.85
CA GLY A 112 -18.11 4.75 20.84
C GLY A 112 -17.03 5.40 19.96
N ARG A 113 -16.82 6.70 20.19
CA ARG A 113 -15.76 7.45 19.48
C ARG A 113 -14.47 7.42 20.26
N PRO A 114 -13.34 7.01 19.64
CA PRO A 114 -12.05 7.08 20.32
C PRO A 114 -11.64 8.53 20.57
N PRO A 115 -10.81 8.80 21.60
CA PRO A 115 -10.26 10.12 21.84
C PRO A 115 -9.39 10.58 20.67
N LYS A 116 -9.34 11.89 20.44
CA LYS A 116 -8.51 12.50 19.40
C LYS A 116 -7.08 12.64 19.92
N LEU A 117 -6.24 11.64 19.64
CA LEU A 117 -4.85 11.58 20.12
C LEU A 117 -3.84 12.16 19.14
N LEU A 118 -4.19 12.25 17.85
CA LEU A 118 -3.28 12.73 16.81
C LEU A 118 -3.35 14.25 16.69
N SER A 119 -2.19 14.88 16.49
CA SER A 119 -2.09 16.29 16.16
C SER A 119 -2.88 16.62 14.89
N ARG A 120 -3.43 17.81 14.84
CA ARG A 120 -4.14 18.30 13.65
C ARG A 120 -3.17 18.91 12.67
N SER A 121 -3.34 18.55 11.40
CA SER A 121 -2.62 19.19 10.32
C SER A 121 -3.00 20.68 10.22
N VAL A 122 -2.00 21.50 9.94
CA VAL A 122 -2.18 22.93 9.59
C VAL A 122 -2.47 23.11 8.09
N GLY A 123 -2.62 22.01 7.36
CA GLY A 123 -2.80 21.96 5.92
C GLY A 123 -1.51 21.53 5.20
N HIS A 124 -1.62 20.67 4.18
CA HIS A 124 -0.46 20.02 3.58
C HIS A 124 0.54 21.00 2.91
N PHE A 125 0.08 22.06 2.30
CA PHE A 125 0.97 23.12 1.77
C PHE A 125 1.73 23.83 2.88
N LYS A 126 1.04 24.15 3.97
CA LYS A 126 1.67 24.82 5.10
C LYS A 126 2.67 23.92 5.81
N GLU A 127 2.36 22.65 6.01
CA GLU A 127 3.30 21.67 6.57
C GLU A 127 4.59 21.60 5.74
N TRP A 128 4.46 21.57 4.42
CA TRP A 128 5.62 21.53 3.53
C TRP A 128 6.46 22.80 3.62
N ILE A 129 5.83 23.98 3.60
CA ILE A 129 6.53 25.27 3.73
C ILE A 129 7.21 25.39 5.09
N ASP A 130 6.53 24.99 6.17
CA ASP A 130 7.08 25.05 7.53
C ASP A 130 8.30 24.11 7.66
N ALA A 131 8.24 22.91 7.09
CA ALA A 131 9.37 21.98 7.04
C ALA A 131 10.57 22.57 6.24
N CYS A 132 10.32 23.19 5.10
CA CYS A 132 11.38 23.88 4.32
C CYS A 132 12.05 25.04 5.09
N ARG A 133 11.36 25.62 6.05
CA ARG A 133 11.89 26.69 6.95
C ARG A 133 12.58 26.16 8.20
N GLY A 134 12.82 24.86 8.29
CA GLY A 134 13.46 24.20 9.44
C GLY A 134 12.50 23.86 10.57
N GLY A 135 11.20 23.89 10.32
CA GLY A 135 10.16 23.39 11.24
C GLY A 135 10.05 21.86 11.26
N PRO A 136 9.02 21.31 11.92
CA PRO A 136 8.78 19.87 11.96
C PRO A 136 8.65 19.27 10.55
N ALA A 137 9.07 18.02 10.37
CA ALA A 137 8.86 17.28 9.13
C ALA A 137 7.36 17.20 8.80
N ALA A 138 7.02 17.35 7.52
CA ALA A 138 5.64 17.18 7.06
C ALA A 138 5.16 15.76 7.33
N GLY A 139 3.87 15.62 7.64
CA GLY A 139 3.27 14.33 8.00
C GLY A 139 3.34 13.25 6.91
N ALA A 140 3.51 13.63 5.66
CA ALA A 140 3.70 12.73 4.51
C ALA A 140 5.04 13.00 3.79
N ASN A 141 6.10 13.24 4.57
CA ASN A 141 7.44 13.44 4.01
C ASN A 141 7.94 12.18 3.27
N PHE A 142 8.93 12.36 2.39
CA PHE A 142 9.42 11.28 1.54
C PHE A 142 10.23 10.22 2.30
N VAL A 143 10.94 10.62 3.36
CA VAL A 143 11.84 9.73 4.10
C VAL A 143 11.05 8.71 4.93
N ASP A 144 10.14 9.20 5.76
CA ASP A 144 9.45 8.34 6.73
C ASP A 144 8.16 7.71 6.19
N HIS A 145 7.66 8.19 5.05
CA HIS A 145 6.35 7.75 4.57
C HIS A 145 6.26 7.62 3.05
N GLY A 146 6.42 8.72 2.30
CA GLY A 146 6.11 8.77 0.87
C GLY A 146 7.00 7.86 0.03
N GLY A 147 8.29 7.80 0.32
CA GLY A 147 9.25 6.95 -0.39
C GLY A 147 8.92 5.47 -0.22
N LEU A 148 8.78 5.02 1.02
CA LEU A 148 8.45 3.62 1.33
C LEU A 148 7.09 3.20 0.75
N LEU A 149 6.10 4.07 0.83
CA LEU A 149 4.77 3.80 0.26
C LEU A 149 4.82 3.65 -1.26
N SER A 150 5.59 4.52 -1.94
CA SER A 150 5.81 4.44 -3.39
C SER A 150 6.56 3.17 -3.77
N GLU A 151 7.61 2.81 -3.01
CA GLU A 151 8.36 1.56 -3.19
C GLU A 151 7.43 0.36 -3.19
N VAL A 152 6.56 0.24 -2.18
CA VAL A 152 5.65 -0.91 -2.07
C VAL A 152 4.65 -0.96 -3.21
N CYS A 153 4.07 0.18 -3.62
CA CYS A 153 3.17 0.22 -4.78
C CYS A 153 3.89 -0.24 -6.07
N LEU A 154 5.12 0.24 -6.29
CA LEU A 154 5.90 -0.11 -7.47
C LEU A 154 6.41 -1.56 -7.43
N LEU A 155 6.78 -2.07 -6.24
CA LEU A 155 7.15 -3.47 -6.05
C LEU A 155 5.99 -4.40 -6.42
N GLY A 156 4.75 -4.01 -6.13
CA GLY A 156 3.56 -4.73 -6.61
C GLY A 156 3.51 -4.82 -8.13
N ASN A 157 3.85 -3.75 -8.84
CA ASN A 157 3.94 -3.74 -10.30
C ASN A 157 5.07 -4.63 -10.84
N VAL A 158 6.19 -4.69 -10.13
CA VAL A 158 7.27 -5.64 -10.47
C VAL A 158 6.77 -7.09 -10.34
N ALA A 159 6.04 -7.42 -9.27
CA ALA A 159 5.46 -8.75 -9.10
C ALA A 159 4.44 -9.11 -10.20
N VAL A 160 3.62 -8.13 -10.63
CA VAL A 160 2.71 -8.30 -11.78
C VAL A 160 3.49 -8.64 -13.04
N ARG A 161 4.62 -7.99 -13.33
CA ARG A 161 5.44 -8.24 -14.51
C ARG A 161 6.23 -9.54 -14.44
N ALA A 162 6.72 -9.89 -13.24
CA ALA A 162 7.53 -11.09 -13.04
C ALA A 162 6.70 -12.39 -13.00
N HIS A 163 5.40 -12.32 -12.72
CA HIS A 163 4.52 -13.50 -12.57
C HIS A 163 5.03 -14.54 -11.56
N LYS A 164 5.72 -14.09 -10.53
CA LYS A 164 6.33 -14.94 -9.49
C LYS A 164 6.17 -14.33 -8.12
N LYS A 165 6.24 -15.14 -7.07
CA LYS A 165 6.45 -14.64 -5.72
C LYS A 165 7.90 -14.15 -5.59
N LEU A 166 8.06 -12.88 -5.26
CA LEU A 166 9.34 -12.22 -5.10
C LEU A 166 9.67 -12.04 -3.62
N GLN A 167 10.91 -12.35 -3.23
CA GLN A 167 11.46 -12.05 -1.92
C GLN A 167 12.18 -10.70 -1.99
N TRP A 168 11.82 -9.78 -1.10
CA TRP A 168 12.30 -8.42 -1.12
C TRP A 168 13.26 -8.14 0.04
N ASP A 169 14.45 -7.66 -0.26
CA ASP A 169 15.34 -7.04 0.72
C ASP A 169 15.21 -5.52 0.60
N GLY A 170 14.40 -4.92 1.46
CA GLY A 170 14.18 -3.47 1.46
C GLY A 170 15.41 -2.67 1.87
N SER A 171 16.34 -3.27 2.60
CA SER A 171 17.59 -2.59 2.99
C SER A 171 18.57 -2.44 1.82
N GLN A 172 18.55 -3.39 0.90
CA GLN A 172 19.38 -3.41 -0.30
C GLN A 172 18.59 -2.97 -1.55
N LEU A 173 17.30 -2.74 -1.44
CA LEU A 173 16.39 -2.48 -2.55
C LEU A 173 16.56 -3.52 -3.67
N LYS A 174 16.55 -4.80 -3.28
CA LYS A 174 16.86 -5.92 -4.17
C LYS A 174 15.89 -7.09 -4.01
N ILE A 175 15.52 -7.69 -5.16
CA ILE A 175 14.84 -8.98 -5.21
C ILE A 175 15.88 -10.08 -5.09
N THR A 176 15.74 -10.95 -4.06
CA THR A 176 16.77 -11.91 -3.69
C THR A 176 16.61 -13.28 -4.30
N ASN A 177 15.43 -13.64 -4.74
CA ASN A 177 15.11 -14.97 -5.29
C ASN A 177 14.90 -14.99 -6.81
N ASP A 178 14.99 -13.85 -7.49
CA ASP A 178 14.84 -13.75 -8.95
C ASP A 178 15.68 -12.58 -9.48
N GLU A 179 16.86 -12.92 -10.04
CA GLU A 179 17.77 -11.89 -10.56
C GLU A 179 17.21 -11.18 -11.79
N GLU A 180 16.43 -11.89 -12.63
CA GLU A 180 15.82 -11.30 -13.81
C GLU A 180 14.80 -10.22 -13.46
N ALA A 181 14.05 -10.40 -12.36
CA ALA A 181 13.07 -9.40 -11.92
C ALA A 181 13.70 -8.07 -11.48
N ASN A 182 14.99 -8.05 -11.09
CA ASN A 182 15.69 -6.83 -10.74
C ASN A 182 15.82 -5.83 -11.88
N GLN A 183 15.72 -6.27 -13.17
CA GLN A 183 15.70 -5.36 -14.31
C GLN A 183 14.55 -4.35 -14.25
N TYR A 184 13.45 -4.67 -13.57
CA TYR A 184 12.29 -3.79 -13.44
C TYR A 184 12.45 -2.73 -12.35
N LEU A 185 13.49 -2.81 -11.52
CA LEU A 185 13.78 -1.83 -10.48
C LEU A 185 14.50 -0.60 -11.02
N HIS A 186 15.09 -0.69 -12.18
CA HIS A 186 15.88 0.35 -12.80
C HIS A 186 15.36 0.69 -14.17
N ARG A 187 15.50 1.94 -14.55
CA ARG A 187 15.19 2.43 -15.88
C ARG A 187 16.46 2.61 -16.70
N THR A 188 16.45 2.13 -17.94
CA THR A 188 17.48 2.52 -18.91
C THR A 188 17.21 3.94 -19.35
N TYR A 189 18.12 4.85 -19.05
CA TYR A 189 18.00 6.25 -19.48
C TYR A 189 18.47 6.40 -20.93
N ARG A 190 17.94 7.40 -21.62
CA ARG A 190 18.39 7.76 -22.95
C ARG A 190 19.85 8.22 -22.92
N LEU A 191 20.55 8.09 -24.03
CA LEU A 191 21.96 8.50 -24.17
C LEU A 191 22.17 9.95 -23.70
N GLY A 192 23.19 10.16 -22.86
CA GLY A 192 23.53 11.47 -22.30
C GLY A 192 22.78 11.82 -21.01
N TRP A 193 21.94 10.92 -20.49
CA TRP A 193 21.27 11.08 -19.18
C TRP A 193 21.69 9.95 -18.25
N THR A 194 22.29 10.34 -17.12
CA THR A 194 22.67 9.45 -16.01
C THR A 194 22.19 10.04 -14.71
N LEU A 195 21.78 9.20 -13.76
CA LEU A 195 21.57 9.54 -12.36
C LEU A 195 22.71 8.97 -11.53
#